data_4445175fbb17cf6ebbd3cc4d0df721de
#
_entry.id   4445175fbb17cf6ebbd3cc4d0df721de
#
_cell.length_a   1.000
_cell.length_b   1.000
_cell.length_c   1.000
_cell.angle_alpha   90.00
_cell.angle_beta   90.00
_cell.angle_gamma   90.00
#
_symmetry.space_group_name_H-M   'P 1'
#
loop_
_entity.id
_entity.type
_entity.pdbx_description
1 polymer ?
#
loop_
_entity_poly.entity_id
_entity_poly.type
_entity_poly.pdbx_seq_one_letter_code
_entity_poly.pdbx_strand_id
1 'polypeptide(L)'
;LSTDACRAYALCLAEYFADPRTLFVISTDFCHWGDRFRYTRYQAPEDEPVVLSCDTKHHIREYFPIHQSIAAIDGECMAAISFGRQGAALARTQYLESLQRTHNTICGRYPIVLLLTILELLEEAEYAFECRFTHYEQSSACESLDDSSVSYASAYVRSLSQSGLDASRLT
;
A
#
# COMPACT_ATOMS: atom_id res chain seq x y z
N LEU A 1 11.46 9.66 -3.14
CA LEU A 1 12.51 8.89 -3.84
C LEU A 1 12.28 9.08 -5.34
N SER A 2 13.31 9.48 -6.11
CA SER A 2 13.16 9.52 -7.57
C SER A 2 13.07 8.11 -8.14
N THR A 3 12.45 7.96 -9.30
CA THR A 3 12.32 6.66 -9.99
C THR A 3 13.69 6.00 -10.21
N ASP A 4 14.68 6.78 -10.65
CA ASP A 4 16.05 6.29 -10.89
C ASP A 4 16.73 5.80 -9.62
N ALA A 5 16.60 6.55 -8.52
CA ALA A 5 17.15 6.14 -7.23
C ALA A 5 16.46 4.87 -6.71
N CYS A 6 15.12 4.76 -6.87
CA CYS A 6 14.38 3.56 -6.49
C CYS A 6 14.86 2.34 -7.27
N ARG A 7 15.04 2.46 -8.60
CA ARG A 7 15.55 1.38 -9.45
C ARG A 7 16.99 0.99 -9.09
N ALA A 8 17.85 1.96 -8.76
CA ALA A 8 19.22 1.66 -8.32
C ALA A 8 19.25 0.84 -7.03
N TYR A 9 18.44 1.19 -6.02
CA TYR A 9 18.30 0.40 -4.79
C TYR A 9 17.69 -0.97 -5.06
N ALA A 10 16.70 -1.04 -5.94
CA ALA A 10 16.08 -2.30 -6.31
C ALA A 10 17.08 -3.27 -6.95
N LEU A 11 17.95 -2.80 -7.83
CA LEU A 11 19.03 -3.62 -8.43
C LEU A 11 19.99 -4.17 -7.36
N CYS A 12 20.36 -3.35 -6.37
CA CYS A 12 21.23 -3.80 -5.27
C CYS A 12 20.57 -4.87 -4.37
N LEU A 13 19.24 -4.89 -4.27
CA LEU A 13 18.52 -5.81 -3.40
C LEU A 13 17.99 -7.06 -4.13
N ALA A 14 17.90 -7.03 -5.44
CA ALA A 14 17.25 -8.09 -6.23
C ALA A 14 17.90 -9.47 -5.99
N GLU A 15 19.23 -9.56 -5.87
CA GLU A 15 19.95 -10.81 -5.60
C GLU A 15 19.53 -11.45 -4.26
N TYR A 16 19.29 -10.61 -3.23
CA TYR A 16 18.83 -11.09 -1.92
C TYR A 16 17.38 -11.56 -1.95
N PHE A 17 16.54 -10.95 -2.80
CA PHE A 17 15.17 -11.40 -3.01
C PHE A 17 15.11 -12.74 -3.76
N ALA A 18 16.12 -13.03 -4.58
CA ALA A 18 16.27 -14.31 -5.26
C ALA A 18 16.86 -15.42 -4.36
N ASP A 19 17.48 -15.08 -3.21
CA ASP A 19 18.04 -16.08 -2.28
C ASP A 19 16.93 -16.67 -1.40
N PRO A 20 16.63 -17.98 -1.49
CA PRO A 20 15.56 -18.64 -0.73
C PRO A 20 15.82 -18.67 0.79
N ARG A 21 17.02 -18.31 1.25
CA ARG A 21 17.38 -18.20 2.67
C ARG A 21 17.08 -16.83 3.25
N THR A 22 16.68 -15.86 2.41
CA THR A 22 16.43 -14.49 2.82
C THR A 22 14.92 -14.24 2.94
N LEU A 23 14.50 -13.70 4.07
CA LEU A 23 13.15 -13.22 4.29
C LEU A 23 13.15 -11.70 4.40
N PHE A 24 12.35 -11.04 3.57
CA PHE A 24 12.13 -9.60 3.67
C PHE A 24 10.85 -9.28 4.45
N VAL A 25 10.95 -8.37 5.39
CA VAL A 25 9.81 -7.86 6.15
C VAL A 25 9.66 -6.37 5.85
N ILE A 26 8.56 -6.01 5.23
CA ILE A 26 8.21 -4.62 4.95
C ILE A 26 7.35 -4.11 6.11
N SER A 27 7.96 -3.31 6.98
CA SER A 27 7.27 -2.70 8.12
C SER A 27 6.57 -1.43 7.69
N THR A 28 5.24 -1.39 7.85
CA THR A 28 4.41 -0.25 7.47
C THR A 28 3.08 -0.30 8.21
N ASP A 29 2.60 0.89 8.61
CA ASP A 29 1.20 1.10 8.95
C ASP A 29 0.51 1.76 7.74
N PHE A 30 -0.81 1.58 7.66
CA PHE A 30 -1.65 2.21 6.64
C PHE A 30 -2.10 3.61 7.08
N CYS A 31 -3.36 3.96 6.92
CA CYS A 31 -3.83 5.31 7.21
C CYS A 31 -3.56 5.74 8.67
N HIS A 32 -2.99 6.91 8.84
CA HIS A 32 -2.94 7.63 10.11
C HIS A 32 -3.96 8.77 10.01
N TRP A 33 -5.13 8.60 10.59
CA TRP A 33 -6.24 9.54 10.50
C TRP A 33 -6.44 10.33 11.79
N GLY A 34 -6.81 11.61 11.65
CA GLY A 34 -7.13 12.53 12.72
C GLY A 34 -6.23 13.77 12.74
N ASP A 35 -6.64 14.79 13.48
CA ASP A 35 -5.96 16.09 13.56
C ASP A 35 -4.49 15.97 13.96
N ARG A 36 -4.17 15.09 14.91
CA ARG A 36 -2.77 14.84 15.34
C ARG A 36 -1.86 14.36 14.22
N PHE A 37 -2.44 13.74 13.18
CA PHE A 37 -1.72 13.27 11.99
C PHE A 37 -1.85 14.24 10.81
N ARG A 38 -2.63 15.33 10.96
CA ARG A 38 -2.92 16.31 9.92
C ARG A 38 -3.55 15.69 8.67
N TYR A 39 -4.37 14.66 8.88
CA TYR A 39 -5.07 13.95 7.83
C TYR A 39 -6.48 13.61 8.29
N THR A 40 -7.44 14.35 7.77
CA THR A 40 -8.87 14.21 8.09
C THR A 40 -9.71 14.04 6.84
N ARG A 41 -9.13 13.40 5.80
CA ARG A 41 -9.84 13.11 4.55
C ARG A 41 -10.99 12.17 4.82
N TYR A 42 -12.13 12.50 4.24
CA TYR A 42 -13.36 11.75 4.26
C TYR A 42 -13.97 11.70 2.85
N GLN A 43 -14.54 10.58 2.49
CA GLN A 43 -15.27 10.42 1.24
C GLN A 43 -16.31 9.31 1.42
N ALA A 44 -17.59 9.66 1.39
CA ALA A 44 -18.66 8.67 1.28
C ALA A 44 -18.80 8.20 -0.19
N PRO A 45 -19.39 7.02 -0.43
CA PRO A 45 -19.68 6.56 -1.79
C PRO A 45 -20.45 7.63 -2.58
N GLU A 46 -20.02 7.87 -3.83
CA GLU A 46 -20.60 8.86 -4.77
C GLU A 46 -20.42 10.33 -4.37
N ASP A 47 -19.85 10.63 -3.20
CA ASP A 47 -19.55 11.99 -2.78
C ASP A 47 -18.12 12.39 -3.20
N GLU A 48 -17.91 13.70 -3.40
CA GLU A 48 -16.56 14.24 -3.58
C GLU A 48 -15.77 14.18 -2.27
N PRO A 49 -14.46 13.94 -2.34
CA PRO A 49 -13.62 13.89 -1.15
C PRO A 49 -13.54 15.25 -0.46
N VAL A 50 -13.62 15.26 0.86
CA VAL A 50 -13.54 16.46 1.68
C VAL A 50 -12.49 16.29 2.80
N VAL A 51 -11.83 17.39 3.16
CA VAL A 51 -11.04 17.47 4.39
C VAL A 51 -12.00 17.92 5.50
N LEU A 52 -12.18 17.07 6.50
CA LEU A 52 -13.09 17.37 7.61
C LEU A 52 -12.48 18.40 8.55
N SER A 53 -13.34 19.31 8.99
CA SER A 53 -13.10 20.35 9.98
C SER A 53 -14.41 20.67 10.70
N CYS A 54 -14.38 21.58 11.66
CA CYS A 54 -15.61 22.05 12.31
C CYS A 54 -16.65 22.56 11.31
N ASP A 55 -16.21 23.19 10.22
CA ASP A 55 -17.09 23.76 9.20
C ASP A 55 -17.63 22.71 8.22
N THR A 56 -16.88 21.63 7.99
CA THR A 56 -17.19 20.60 6.97
C THR A 56 -17.71 19.30 7.57
N LYS A 57 -17.84 19.19 8.88
CA LYS A 57 -18.33 17.97 9.57
C LYS A 57 -19.74 17.53 9.11
N HIS A 58 -20.55 18.43 8.55
CA HIS A 58 -21.87 18.12 8.00
C HIS A 58 -21.83 17.21 6.75
N HIS A 59 -20.64 17.00 6.16
CA HIS A 59 -20.44 16.02 5.09
C HIS A 59 -20.42 14.58 5.58
N ILE A 60 -20.19 14.35 6.88
CA ILE A 60 -20.21 13.00 7.45
C ILE A 60 -21.63 12.43 7.30
N ARG A 61 -21.73 11.31 6.61
CA ARG A 61 -23.00 10.62 6.38
C ARG A 61 -23.28 9.66 7.53
N GLU A 62 -24.48 9.67 8.06
CA GLU A 62 -24.89 8.76 9.14
C GLU A 62 -24.72 7.28 8.75
N TYR A 63 -25.00 6.95 7.48
CA TYR A 63 -24.86 5.59 6.95
C TYR A 63 -23.41 5.21 6.57
N PHE A 64 -22.45 6.15 6.60
CA PHE A 64 -21.06 5.93 6.24
C PHE A 64 -20.14 6.70 7.18
N PRO A 65 -19.90 6.21 8.41
CA PRO A 65 -19.07 6.89 9.40
C PRO A 65 -17.60 6.97 8.98
N ILE A 66 -16.82 7.80 9.66
CA ILE A 66 -15.43 8.12 9.32
C ILE A 66 -14.56 6.85 9.17
N HIS A 67 -14.69 5.90 10.10
CA HIS A 67 -13.89 4.65 10.05
C HIS A 67 -14.16 3.82 8.78
N GLN A 68 -15.36 3.89 8.20
CA GLN A 68 -15.64 3.23 6.92
C GLN A 68 -14.97 3.95 5.75
N SER A 69 -14.91 5.28 5.79
CA SER A 69 -14.15 6.06 4.80
C SER A 69 -12.65 5.76 4.88
N ILE A 70 -12.09 5.63 6.09
CA ILE A 70 -10.70 5.20 6.29
C ILE A 70 -10.48 3.81 5.66
N ALA A 71 -11.35 2.85 5.98
CA ALA A 71 -11.28 1.50 5.44
C ALA A 71 -11.38 1.45 3.91
N ALA A 72 -12.22 2.31 3.32
CA ALA A 72 -12.36 2.41 1.86
C ALA A 72 -11.07 2.94 1.21
N ILE A 73 -10.46 4.00 1.76
CA ILE A 73 -9.21 4.59 1.29
C ILE A 73 -8.05 3.56 1.39
N ASP A 74 -7.95 2.86 2.51
CA ASP A 74 -6.94 1.81 2.70
C ASP A 74 -7.20 0.62 1.79
N GLY A 75 -8.46 0.21 1.65
CA GLY A 75 -8.89 -0.87 0.76
C GLY A 75 -8.49 -0.63 -0.69
N GLU A 76 -8.57 0.60 -1.16
CA GLU A 76 -8.12 0.99 -2.48
C GLU A 76 -6.60 0.85 -2.64
N CYS A 77 -5.82 1.32 -1.67
CA CYS A 77 -4.37 1.14 -1.68
C CYS A 77 -3.99 -0.35 -1.60
N MET A 78 -4.68 -1.14 -0.77
CA MET A 78 -4.45 -2.59 -0.68
C MET A 78 -4.80 -3.30 -1.99
N ALA A 79 -5.90 -2.92 -2.64
CA ALA A 79 -6.29 -3.47 -3.95
C ALA A 79 -5.23 -3.16 -5.03
N ALA A 80 -4.68 -1.94 -5.02
CA ALA A 80 -3.63 -1.54 -5.95
C ALA A 80 -2.32 -2.33 -5.73
N ILE A 81 -1.96 -2.63 -4.47
CA ILE A 81 -0.77 -3.43 -4.13
C ILE A 81 -1.00 -4.92 -4.39
N SER A 82 -2.25 -5.39 -4.29
CA SER A 82 -2.59 -6.79 -4.53
C SER A 82 -2.46 -7.14 -6.01
N PHE A 83 -1.65 -8.12 -6.33
CA PHE A 83 -1.49 -8.56 -7.71
C PHE A 83 -1.29 -10.07 -7.83
N GLY A 84 -1.50 -10.57 -9.03
CA GLY A 84 -1.18 -11.92 -9.48
C GLY A 84 -0.58 -11.81 -10.88
N ARG A 85 -1.23 -12.41 -11.87
CA ARG A 85 -0.72 -12.43 -13.26
C ARG A 85 -0.55 -11.08 -13.93
N GLN A 86 -1.19 -10.00 -13.44
CA GLN A 86 -1.01 -8.65 -13.98
C GLN A 86 0.35 -8.03 -13.65
N GLY A 87 1.06 -8.59 -12.68
CA GLY A 87 2.44 -8.24 -12.36
C GLY A 87 2.62 -7.02 -11.46
N ALA A 88 3.85 -6.89 -10.95
CA ALA A 88 4.24 -5.85 -9.99
C ALA A 88 4.31 -4.45 -10.60
N ALA A 89 4.64 -4.34 -11.90
CA ALA A 89 4.73 -3.05 -12.60
C ALA A 89 3.40 -2.30 -12.61
N LEU A 90 2.29 -3.03 -12.94
CA LEU A 90 0.95 -2.45 -12.91
C LEU A 90 0.54 -2.11 -11.48
N ALA A 91 0.79 -3.00 -10.52
CA ALA A 91 0.50 -2.77 -9.11
C ALA A 91 1.22 -1.51 -8.60
N ARG A 92 2.50 -1.30 -8.96
CA ARG A 92 3.26 -0.10 -8.61
C ARG A 92 2.63 1.17 -9.16
N THR A 93 2.22 1.15 -10.42
CA THR A 93 1.56 2.29 -11.07
C THR A 93 0.26 2.64 -10.38
N GLN A 94 -0.63 1.68 -10.18
CA GLN A 94 -1.92 1.86 -9.51
C GLN A 94 -1.77 2.33 -8.05
N TYR A 95 -0.76 1.81 -7.34
CA TYR A 95 -0.47 2.25 -5.97
C TYR A 95 -0.01 3.71 -5.92
N LEU A 96 0.87 4.14 -6.81
CA LEU A 96 1.31 5.53 -6.89
C LEU A 96 0.15 6.47 -7.26
N GLU A 97 -0.72 6.07 -8.17
CA GLU A 97 -1.93 6.82 -8.52
C GLU A 97 -2.89 6.93 -7.32
N SER A 98 -3.10 5.84 -6.59
CA SER A 98 -3.96 5.85 -5.40
C SER A 98 -3.39 6.78 -4.31
N LEU A 99 -2.09 6.75 -4.06
CA LEU A 99 -1.43 7.67 -3.13
C LEU A 99 -1.56 9.14 -3.55
N GLN A 100 -1.40 9.42 -4.85
CA GLN A 100 -1.53 10.78 -5.38
C GLN A 100 -2.97 11.30 -5.23
N ARG A 101 -3.97 10.45 -5.44
CA ARG A 101 -5.38 10.82 -5.37
C ARG A 101 -5.89 10.92 -3.93
N THR A 102 -5.51 9.99 -3.08
CA THR A 102 -6.02 9.92 -1.71
C THR A 102 -5.19 10.71 -0.71
N HIS A 103 -3.92 10.95 -1.01
CA HIS A 103 -2.92 11.46 -0.04
C HIS A 103 -2.83 10.61 1.23
N ASN A 104 -3.13 9.30 1.12
CA ASN A 104 -3.11 8.39 2.26
C ASN A 104 -1.75 8.42 2.97
N THR A 105 -1.80 8.42 4.29
CA THR A 105 -0.64 8.64 5.17
C THR A 105 0.11 7.36 5.51
N ILE A 106 0.19 6.43 4.57
CA ILE A 106 0.94 5.17 4.71
C ILE A 106 2.40 5.49 5.02
N CYS A 107 2.89 5.11 6.22
CA CYS A 107 4.26 5.43 6.66
C CYS A 107 5.31 4.68 5.84
N GLY A 108 5.03 3.45 5.45
CA GLY A 108 5.88 2.59 4.61
C GLY A 108 5.69 2.74 3.11
N ARG A 109 5.15 3.85 2.61
CA ARG A 109 4.90 4.04 1.17
C ARG A 109 6.16 3.85 0.30
N TYR A 110 7.33 4.30 0.76
CA TYR A 110 8.56 4.13 0.01
C TYR A 110 9.10 2.69 0.00
N PRO A 111 9.17 1.98 1.15
CA PRO A 111 9.46 0.55 1.17
C PRO A 111 8.51 -0.28 0.29
N ILE A 112 7.21 0.04 0.24
CA ILE A 112 6.26 -0.66 -0.64
C ILE A 112 6.60 -0.40 -2.12
N VAL A 113 6.86 0.85 -2.51
CA VAL A 113 7.28 1.19 -3.88
C VAL A 113 8.58 0.47 -4.24
N LEU A 114 9.55 0.43 -3.33
CA LEU A 114 10.81 -0.29 -3.55
C LEU A 114 10.58 -1.79 -3.72
N LEU A 115 9.76 -2.42 -2.88
CA LEU A 115 9.36 -3.81 -3.02
C LEU A 115 8.78 -4.08 -4.41
N LEU A 116 7.78 -3.31 -4.83
CA LEU A 116 7.13 -3.49 -6.13
C LEU A 116 8.12 -3.29 -7.30
N THR A 117 9.09 -2.37 -7.15
CA THR A 117 10.16 -2.16 -8.16
C THR A 117 11.11 -3.37 -8.22
N ILE A 118 11.45 -3.98 -7.09
CA ILE A 118 12.27 -5.19 -7.05
C ILE A 118 11.54 -6.35 -7.74
N LEU A 119 10.26 -6.53 -7.43
CA LEU A 119 9.46 -7.59 -8.02
C LEU A 119 9.30 -7.40 -9.54
N GLU A 120 9.11 -6.15 -10.01
CA GLU A 120 9.10 -5.80 -11.43
C GLU A 120 10.42 -6.21 -12.13
N LEU A 121 11.58 -5.92 -11.53
CA LEU A 121 12.89 -6.34 -12.06
C LEU A 121 13.04 -7.86 -12.12
N LEU A 122 12.54 -8.57 -11.11
CA LEU A 122 12.56 -10.02 -11.09
C LEU A 122 11.58 -10.61 -12.12
N GLU A 123 10.45 -9.97 -12.37
CA GLU A 123 9.51 -10.36 -13.42
C GLU A 123 10.11 -10.15 -14.82
N GLU A 124 10.94 -9.10 -15.04
CA GLU A 124 11.74 -8.93 -16.26
C GLU A 124 12.71 -10.11 -16.48
N ALA A 125 13.15 -10.79 -15.41
CA ALA A 125 13.98 -12.00 -15.42
C ALA A 125 13.14 -13.31 -15.36
N GLU A 126 11.90 -13.27 -15.83
CA GLU A 126 10.98 -14.42 -15.96
C GLU A 126 10.53 -15.06 -14.63
N TYR A 127 10.66 -14.36 -13.49
CA TYR A 127 10.01 -14.77 -12.27
C TYR A 127 8.53 -14.33 -12.28
N ALA A 128 7.73 -14.99 -11.48
CA ALA A 128 6.33 -14.63 -11.30
C ALA A 128 5.97 -14.58 -9.82
N PHE A 129 5.22 -13.58 -9.41
CA PHE A 129 4.82 -13.36 -8.02
C PHE A 129 3.33 -13.11 -7.88
N GLU A 130 2.84 -13.29 -6.67
CA GLU A 130 1.56 -12.73 -6.23
C GLU A 130 1.75 -12.02 -4.90
N CYS A 131 0.98 -10.95 -4.70
CA CYS A 131 0.85 -10.24 -3.44
C CYS A 131 -0.61 -10.30 -2.99
N ARG A 132 -0.84 -10.70 -1.73
CA ARG A 132 -2.18 -10.79 -1.15
C ARG A 132 -2.20 -10.26 0.27
N PHE A 133 -3.23 -9.48 0.58
CA PHE A 133 -3.55 -9.12 1.96
C PHE A 133 -4.35 -10.24 2.63
N THR A 134 -4.09 -10.45 3.91
CA THR A 134 -4.71 -11.50 4.72
C THR A 134 -5.56 -10.92 5.84
N HIS A 135 -5.26 -9.71 6.30
CA HIS A 135 -5.97 -9.07 7.39
C HIS A 135 -5.87 -7.55 7.30
N TYR A 136 -6.88 -6.86 7.82
CA TYR A 136 -6.94 -5.41 7.99
C TYR A 136 -7.68 -5.09 9.28
N GLU A 137 -7.17 -4.12 10.05
CA GLU A 137 -7.78 -3.66 11.29
C GLU A 137 -7.42 -2.19 11.53
N GLN A 138 -8.26 -1.48 12.27
CA GLN A 138 -8.02 -0.12 12.73
C GLN A 138 -7.82 -0.10 14.24
N SER A 139 -6.95 0.76 14.76
CA SER A 139 -6.71 0.87 16.21
C SER A 139 -7.95 1.33 16.98
N SER A 140 -8.84 2.06 16.31
CA SER A 140 -10.13 2.52 16.85
C SER A 140 -11.08 2.90 15.71
N ALA A 141 -12.37 2.75 15.92
CA ALA A 141 -13.39 3.26 15.01
C ALA A 141 -13.58 4.77 15.23
N CYS A 142 -13.14 5.58 14.26
CA CYS A 142 -13.38 7.02 14.29
C CYS A 142 -14.84 7.31 13.91
N GLU A 143 -15.55 8.07 14.76
CA GLU A 143 -16.92 8.51 14.55
C GLU A 143 -17.03 10.06 14.58
N SER A 144 -16.06 10.72 15.18
CA SER A 144 -16.01 12.17 15.34
C SER A 144 -14.66 12.76 14.91
N LEU A 145 -14.59 14.10 14.79
CA LEU A 145 -13.35 14.82 14.49
C LEU A 145 -12.30 14.73 15.60
N ASP A 146 -12.73 14.49 16.83
CA ASP A 146 -11.84 14.41 18.00
C ASP A 146 -11.13 13.04 18.06
N ASP A 147 -11.59 12.08 17.27
CA ASP A 147 -11.01 10.74 17.20
C ASP A 147 -9.75 10.69 16.35
N SER A 148 -8.96 9.66 16.55
CA SER A 148 -7.84 9.33 15.69
C SER A 148 -7.63 7.83 15.62
N SER A 149 -7.14 7.36 14.47
CA SER A 149 -6.89 5.94 14.26
C SER A 149 -5.63 5.73 13.42
N VAL A 150 -5.00 4.58 13.62
CA VAL A 150 -3.97 4.04 12.73
C VAL A 150 -4.47 2.70 12.22
N SER A 151 -4.33 2.48 10.92
CA SER A 151 -4.73 1.23 10.29
C SER A 151 -3.55 0.29 10.12
N TYR A 152 -3.80 -1.00 10.29
CA TYR A 152 -2.85 -2.09 10.16
C TYR A 152 -3.32 -3.08 9.11
N ALA A 153 -2.40 -3.56 8.28
CA ALA A 153 -2.70 -4.57 7.29
C ALA A 153 -1.58 -5.61 7.23
N SER A 154 -1.94 -6.87 7.09
CA SER A 154 -0.99 -7.97 6.88
C SER A 154 -1.08 -8.46 5.45
N ALA A 155 0.07 -8.63 4.81
CA ALA A 155 0.16 -9.15 3.45
C ALA A 155 1.35 -10.10 3.32
N TYR A 156 1.34 -10.90 2.26
CA TYR A 156 2.49 -11.66 1.84
C TYR A 156 2.73 -11.52 0.33
N VAL A 157 3.98 -11.68 -0.04
CA VAL A 157 4.41 -11.89 -1.43
C VAL A 157 5.00 -13.28 -1.52
N ARG A 158 4.61 -14.04 -2.54
CA ARG A 158 5.23 -15.34 -2.83
C ARG A 158 5.53 -15.50 -4.31
N SER A 159 6.58 -16.26 -4.61
CA SER A 159 6.86 -16.71 -5.98
C SER A 159 5.82 -17.73 -6.44
N LEU A 160 5.40 -17.62 -7.69
CA LEU A 160 4.54 -18.58 -8.39
C LEU A 160 5.36 -19.56 -9.27
N SER A 161 6.67 -19.32 -9.41
CA SER A 161 7.56 -20.17 -10.21
C SER A 161 7.78 -21.51 -9.50
N GLN A 162 7.63 -22.64 -10.23
CA GLN A 162 7.81 -23.99 -9.69
C GLN A 162 9.29 -24.36 -9.44
N SER A 163 10.22 -23.76 -10.17
CA SER A 163 11.66 -23.82 -9.91
C SER A 163 12.01 -22.66 -9.00
N GLY A 164 12.59 -22.95 -7.82
CA GLY A 164 13.00 -21.91 -6.88
C GLY A 164 13.75 -20.75 -7.55
N LEU A 165 13.75 -19.60 -6.91
CA LEU A 165 14.47 -18.41 -7.36
C LEU A 165 15.94 -18.78 -7.64
N ASP A 166 16.42 -18.57 -8.85
CA ASP A 166 17.80 -18.84 -9.27
C ASP A 166 18.49 -17.50 -9.58
N ALA A 167 19.40 -17.09 -8.69
CA ALA A 167 20.12 -15.83 -8.82
C ALA A 167 20.95 -15.70 -10.11
N SER A 168 21.25 -16.81 -10.79
CA SER A 168 21.99 -16.79 -12.07
C SER A 168 21.25 -16.11 -13.22
N ARG A 169 19.94 -15.88 -13.08
CA ARG A 169 19.09 -15.20 -14.08
C ARG A 169 19.12 -13.67 -14.00
N LEU A 170 19.82 -13.12 -13.01
CA LEU A 170 19.90 -11.65 -12.78
C LEU A 170 21.13 -11.00 -13.42
N THR A 171 21.94 -11.74 -14.19
CA THR A 171 23.20 -11.25 -14.84
C THR A 171 22.99 -10.86 -16.30
#